data_f1174861fbd8d113216edefaa30b8266
#
_entry.id   f1174861fbd8d113216edefaa30b8266
#
_cell.length_a   1.000
_cell.length_b   1.000
_cell.length_c   1.000
_cell.angle_alpha   90.00
_cell.angle_beta   90.00
_cell.angle_gamma   90.00
#
_symmetry.space_group_name_H-M   'P 1'
#
loop_
_entity.id
_entity.type
_entity.pdbx_description
1 polymer ?
#
loop_
_entity_poly.entity_id
_entity_poly.type
_entity_poly.pdbx_seq_one_letter_code
_entity_poly.pdbx_strand_id
1 'polypeptide(L)' 'MNVREQIQKLLVTGDNRLKQGVSPAKVRASYERALELAREAGLEDSVRPLVERRLADLERLAGGSPPPAPPDA' A
#
# COMPACT_ATOMS: atom_id res chain seq x y z
N MET A 1 -4.21 7.98 21.30
CA MET A 1 -4.60 7.77 19.91
C MET A 1 -4.80 6.29 19.65
N ASN A 2 -5.80 5.97 18.90
CA ASN A 2 -6.18 4.60 18.64
C ASN A 2 -5.29 4.01 17.55
N VAL A 3 -4.80 2.79 17.75
CA VAL A 3 -3.91 2.17 16.77
C VAL A 3 -4.62 1.95 15.43
N ARG A 4 -5.91 1.68 15.47
CA ARG A 4 -6.67 1.52 14.22
C ARG A 4 -6.66 2.81 13.41
N GLU A 5 -6.75 3.94 14.09
CA GLU A 5 -6.70 5.23 13.40
C GLU A 5 -5.33 5.46 12.78
N GLN A 6 -4.27 5.04 13.47
CA GLN A 6 -2.93 5.16 12.93
C GLN A 6 -2.75 4.29 11.70
N ILE A 7 -3.26 3.08 11.74
CA ILE A 7 -3.21 2.19 10.60
C ILE A 7 -3.96 2.80 9.43
N GLN A 8 -5.17 3.28 9.69
CA GLN A 8 -5.98 3.92 8.66
C GLN A 8 -5.26 5.10 8.05
N LYS A 9 -4.65 5.92 8.88
CA LYS A 9 -3.89 7.08 8.42
C LYS A 9 -2.75 6.68 7.50
N LEU A 10 -2.04 5.63 7.86
CA LEU A 10 -0.93 5.16 7.04
C LEU A 10 -1.42 4.67 5.68
N LEU A 11 -2.54 3.96 5.66
CA LEU A 11 -3.11 3.49 4.40
C LEU A 11 -3.53 4.67 3.53
N VAL A 12 -4.19 5.65 4.12
CA VAL A 12 -4.61 6.85 3.39
C VAL A 12 -3.40 7.64 2.91
N THR A 13 -2.38 7.76 3.75
CA THR A 13 -1.15 8.44 3.37
C THR A 13 -0.51 7.78 2.16
N GLY A 14 -0.44 6.45 2.17
CA GLY A 14 0.09 5.73 1.03
C GLY A 14 -0.73 5.96 -0.22
N ASP A 15 -2.05 5.91 -0.09
CA ASP A 15 -2.93 6.15 -1.22
C ASP A 15 -2.73 7.57 -1.79
N ASN A 16 -2.59 8.56 -0.91
CA ASN A 16 -2.37 9.93 -1.34
C ASN A 16 -1.02 10.10 -2.03
N ARG A 17 0.00 9.47 -1.49
CA ARG A 17 1.33 9.53 -2.10
C ARG A 17 1.33 8.91 -3.49
N LEU A 18 0.59 7.82 -3.63
CA LEU A 18 0.46 7.19 -4.94
C LEU A 18 -0.17 8.14 -5.95
N LYS A 19 -1.22 8.83 -5.55
CA LYS A 19 -1.88 9.80 -6.42
C LYS A 19 -0.97 10.97 -6.77
N GLN A 20 -0.09 11.34 -5.86
CA GLN A 20 0.82 12.46 -6.06
C GLN A 20 2.04 12.09 -6.88
N GLY A 21 2.17 10.84 -7.24
CA GLY A 21 3.32 10.40 -8.01
C GLY A 21 4.58 10.23 -7.21
N VAL A 22 4.43 10.03 -5.91
CA VAL A 22 5.58 9.77 -5.05
C VAL A 22 6.13 8.39 -5.39
N SER A 23 7.42 8.24 -5.18
CA SER A 23 8.13 7.00 -5.49
C SER A 23 7.41 5.77 -4.93
N PRO A 24 7.30 4.69 -5.72
CA PRO A 24 6.64 3.47 -5.23
C PRO A 24 7.25 2.93 -3.95
N ALA A 25 8.55 3.09 -3.76
CA ALA A 25 9.19 2.62 -2.54
C ALA A 25 8.65 3.31 -1.31
N LYS A 26 8.37 4.61 -1.42
CA LYS A 26 7.82 5.37 -0.30
C LYS A 26 6.36 5.00 -0.04
N VAL A 27 5.61 4.76 -1.10
CA VAL A 27 4.22 4.32 -0.96
C VAL A 27 4.19 2.96 -0.27
N ARG A 28 5.04 2.05 -0.71
CA ARG A 28 5.13 0.73 -0.12
C ARG A 28 5.48 0.81 1.36
N ALA A 29 6.41 1.69 1.72
CA ALA A 29 6.81 1.84 3.11
C ALA A 29 5.64 2.22 4.00
N SER A 30 4.74 3.08 3.52
CA SER A 30 3.55 3.46 4.28
C SER A 30 2.65 2.26 4.51
N TYR A 31 2.42 1.46 3.48
CA TYR A 31 1.56 0.29 3.61
C TYR A 31 2.17 -0.76 4.53
N GLU A 32 3.47 -0.99 4.40
CA GLU A 32 4.15 -1.97 5.24
C GLU A 32 4.16 -1.53 6.70
N ARG A 33 4.30 -0.23 6.94
CA ARG A 33 4.22 0.29 8.30
C ARG A 33 2.86 0.05 8.91
N ALA A 34 1.80 0.21 8.12
CA ALA A 34 0.45 -0.06 8.59
C ALA A 34 0.31 -1.52 9.00
N LEU A 35 0.88 -2.43 8.22
CA LEU A 35 0.83 -3.85 8.54
C LEU A 35 1.63 -4.16 9.80
N GLU A 36 2.78 -3.52 9.98
CA GLU A 36 3.56 -3.69 11.19
C GLU A 36 2.78 -3.30 12.45
N LEU A 37 2.13 -2.14 12.39
CA LEU A 37 1.32 -1.70 13.52
C LEU A 37 0.18 -2.66 13.79
N ALA A 38 -0.43 -3.18 12.73
CA ALA A 38 -1.51 -4.14 12.87
C ALA A 38 -1.01 -5.41 13.54
N ARG A 39 0.18 -5.86 13.17
CA ARG A 39 0.75 -7.06 13.75
C ARG A 39 1.00 -6.87 15.24
N GLU A 40 1.55 -5.72 15.62
CA GLU A 40 1.82 -5.42 17.01
C GLU A 40 0.54 -5.32 17.83
N ALA A 41 -0.54 -4.88 17.21
CA ALA A 41 -1.81 -4.68 17.89
C ALA A 41 -2.72 -5.90 17.84
N GLY A 42 -2.30 -6.98 17.19
CA GLY A 42 -3.13 -8.15 17.06
C GLY A 42 -4.24 -8.00 16.02
N LEU A 43 -4.07 -7.08 15.11
CA LEU A 43 -5.07 -6.80 14.07
C LEU A 43 -4.63 -7.26 12.68
N GLU A 44 -3.58 -8.06 12.63
CA GLU A 44 -3.00 -8.46 11.35
C GLU A 44 -4.01 -9.15 10.45
N ASP A 45 -4.83 -10.04 11.02
CA ASP A 45 -5.79 -10.79 10.23
C ASP A 45 -6.80 -9.86 9.52
N SER A 46 -7.14 -8.75 10.18
CA SER A 46 -8.08 -7.80 9.61
C SER A 46 -7.43 -6.87 8.60
N VAL A 47 -6.17 -6.51 8.84
CA VAL A 47 -5.49 -5.48 8.05
C VAL A 47 -4.71 -6.06 6.89
N ARG A 48 -4.18 -7.28 7.05
CA ARG A 48 -3.36 -7.89 6.01
C ARG A 48 -4.02 -7.89 4.63
N PRO A 49 -5.29 -8.30 4.48
CA PRO A 49 -5.90 -8.32 3.16
C PRO A 49 -5.94 -6.93 2.53
N LEU A 50 -6.16 -5.91 3.34
CA LEU A 50 -6.21 -4.54 2.84
C LEU A 50 -4.85 -4.08 2.34
N VAL A 51 -3.81 -4.41 3.09
CA VAL A 51 -2.45 -4.04 2.72
C VAL A 51 -1.98 -4.84 1.50
N GLU A 52 -2.24 -6.13 1.49
CA GLU A 52 -1.79 -6.97 0.38
C GLU A 52 -2.41 -6.54 -0.93
N ARG A 53 -3.69 -6.19 -0.90
CA ARG A 53 -4.35 -5.70 -2.09
C ARG A 53 -3.71 -4.41 -2.60
N ARG A 54 -3.40 -3.50 -1.67
CA ARG A 54 -2.77 -2.25 -2.03
C ARG A 54 -1.37 -2.45 -2.57
N LEU A 55 -0.62 -3.37 -1.98
CA LEU A 55 0.72 -3.68 -2.47
C LEU A 55 0.68 -4.31 -3.86
N ALA A 56 -0.28 -5.18 -4.10
CA ALA A 56 -0.43 -5.79 -5.42
C ALA A 56 -0.77 -4.73 -6.46
N ASP A 57 -1.67 -3.81 -6.12
CA ASP A 57 -2.02 -2.72 -7.02
C ASP A 57 -0.82 -1.83 -7.28
N LEU A 58 -0.04 -1.56 -6.25
CA LEU A 58 1.15 -0.72 -6.38
C LEU A 58 2.16 -1.35 -7.33
N GLU A 59 2.40 -2.65 -7.19
CA GLU A 59 3.33 -3.35 -8.06
C GLU A 59 2.87 -3.30 -9.51
N ARG A 60 1.59 -3.47 -9.71
CA ARG A 60 1.02 -3.42 -11.05
C ARG A 60 1.18 -2.06 -11.69
N LEU A 61 1.00 -0.99 -10.88
CA LEU A 61 1.11 0.36 -11.38
C LEU A 61 2.56 0.80 -11.56
N ALA A 62 3.43 0.33 -10.68
CA ALA A 62 4.78 0.81 -10.66
C ALA A 62 5.71 0.02 -11.54
N GLY A 63 5.48 -1.19 -11.71
CA GLY A 63 6.45 -1.76 -12.37
C GLY A 63 6.25 -2.71 -13.18
N GLY A 64 5.53 -3.05 -12.61
CA GLY A 64 5.49 -4.00 -13.17
C GLY A 64 4.94 -4.10 -14.38
N SER A 65 4.33 -3.53 -14.59
CA SER A 65 3.70 -3.82 -15.56
C SER A 65 3.82 -3.45 -16.59
N PRO A 66 3.95 -3.80 -17.03
CA PRO A 66 4.07 -3.50 -18.05
C PRO A 66 3.18 -3.42 -18.75
N PRO A 67 3.05 -3.02 -19.08
CA PRO A 67 2.28 -2.88 -19.67
C PRO A 67 2.24 -3.34 -20.71
N PRO A 68 1.90 -3.50 -20.99
CA PRO A 68 1.74 -3.84 -21.83
C PRO A 68 1.71 -3.59 -22.87
N ALA A 69 1.67 -3.53 -23.30
CA ALA A 69 1.61 -3.39 -24.09
C ALA A 69 1.42 -3.43 -24.94
N PRO A 70 1.33 -3.28 -25.45
CA PRO A 70 1.12 -3.25 -26.17
C PRO A 70 1.24 -3.29 -27.03
N PRO A 71 1.19 -3.14 -27.41
CA PRO A 71 1.17 -3.15 -28.16
C PRO A 71 1.36 -3.16 -29.13
N ASP A 72 1.28 -2.98 -29.34
CA ASP A 72 1.33 -2.89 -30.10
C ASP A 72 1.42 -3.06 -30.58
N ALA A 73 1.35 -3.17 -30.37
CA ALA A 73 1.36 -3.19 -30.63
C ALA A 73 1.28 -3.22 -31.07
#